data_21e605ceada1e8637ad90c9abbdbbda8
#
_entry.id   21e605ceada1e8637ad90c9abbdbbda8
#
_cell.length_a   1.000
_cell.length_b   1.000
_cell.length_c   1.000
_cell.angle_alpha   90.00
_cell.angle_beta   90.00
_cell.angle_gamma   90.00
#
_symmetry.space_group_name_H-M   'P 1'
#
loop_
_entity.id
_entity.type
_entity.pdbx_description
1 polymer ?
#
loop_
_entity_poly.entity_id
_entity_poly.type
_entity_poly.pdbx_seq_one_letter_code
_entity_poly.pdbx_strand_id
1 'polypeptide(L)'
;MGNSQDVINAVLDFRVDIGLIEGPCHSTEIISEPWLEDELVVFAAPSSPLTQGPVTLEQLAASPWILRERGSGTREIVDYLLLSHLPRFHMAMELGNSEAIKHAVRHGLGISCLSRRVIAEQLQAGSLGEVAVPLPRLVRTLWRVHHRQKHLSNALQRFLSYCE
;
A
#
# COMPACT_ATOMS: atom_id res chain seq x y z
N MET A 1 6.38 -14.47 -4.18
CA MET A 1 5.92 -13.20 -3.61
C MET A 1 4.94 -12.61 -4.61
N GLY A 2 3.78 -12.13 -4.17
CA GLY A 2 2.72 -11.58 -5.02
C GLY A 2 2.01 -10.44 -4.30
N ASN A 3 0.97 -9.89 -4.90
CA ASN A 3 0.11 -8.90 -4.26
C ASN A 3 -0.85 -9.56 -3.25
N SER A 4 -1.68 -8.78 -2.56
CA SER A 4 -2.57 -9.31 -1.51
C SER A 4 -3.53 -10.37 -2.05
N GLN A 5 -4.06 -10.21 -3.27
CA GLN A 5 -4.94 -11.20 -3.89
C GLN A 5 -4.22 -12.52 -4.20
N ASP A 6 -2.96 -12.45 -4.69
CA ASP A 6 -2.15 -13.65 -4.93
C ASP A 6 -1.88 -14.42 -3.64
N VAL A 7 -1.62 -13.69 -2.54
CA VAL A 7 -1.42 -14.29 -1.21
C VAL A 7 -2.70 -14.94 -0.72
N ILE A 8 -3.86 -14.26 -0.84
CA ILE A 8 -5.16 -14.82 -0.48
C ILE A 8 -5.44 -16.10 -1.25
N ASN A 9 -5.24 -16.10 -2.57
CA ASN A 9 -5.42 -17.28 -3.40
C ASN A 9 -4.48 -18.42 -2.98
N ALA A 10 -3.22 -18.12 -2.64
CA ALA A 10 -2.27 -19.12 -2.19
C ALA A 10 -2.67 -19.75 -0.84
N VAL A 11 -3.29 -18.99 0.07
CA VAL A 11 -3.85 -19.51 1.33
C VAL A 11 -5.08 -20.36 1.08
N LEU A 12 -6.00 -19.94 0.21
CA LEU A 12 -7.19 -20.70 -0.17
C LEU A 12 -6.85 -22.03 -0.80
N ASP A 13 -5.83 -22.05 -1.67
CA ASP A 13 -5.33 -23.27 -2.35
C ASP A 13 -4.42 -24.12 -1.45
N PHE A 14 -4.24 -23.79 -0.16
CA PHE A 14 -3.32 -24.46 0.77
C PHE A 14 -1.87 -24.54 0.27
N ARG A 15 -1.46 -23.65 -0.65
CA ARG A 15 -0.07 -23.54 -1.13
C ARG A 15 0.85 -22.89 -0.10
N VAL A 16 0.28 -22.12 0.82
CA VAL A 16 0.96 -21.52 1.97
C VAL A 16 0.07 -21.67 3.21
N ASP A 17 0.68 -21.72 4.37
CA ASP A 17 -0.01 -21.90 5.65
C ASP A 17 -0.50 -20.56 6.21
N ILE A 18 0.27 -19.50 6.02
CA ILE A 18 0.00 -18.13 6.47
C ILE A 18 0.37 -17.17 5.36
N GLY A 19 -0.39 -16.10 5.26
CA GLY A 19 -0.11 -14.94 4.42
C GLY A 19 -0.03 -13.65 5.24
N LEU A 20 0.72 -12.69 4.73
CA LEU A 20 0.71 -11.29 5.20
C LEU A 20 0.17 -10.43 4.06
N ILE A 21 -0.86 -9.63 4.34
CA ILE A 21 -1.52 -8.80 3.33
C ILE A 21 -1.65 -7.36 3.80
N GLU A 22 -1.72 -6.46 2.84
CA GLU A 22 -1.68 -5.01 3.04
C GLU A 22 -3.06 -4.33 2.99
N GLY A 23 -4.12 -5.10 2.84
CA GLY A 23 -5.50 -4.62 2.78
C GLY A 23 -6.46 -5.64 3.38
N PRO A 24 -7.76 -5.36 3.40
CA PRO A 24 -8.77 -6.27 3.92
C PRO A 24 -8.85 -7.56 3.11
N CYS A 25 -9.24 -8.64 3.78
CA CYS A 25 -9.59 -9.91 3.13
C CYS A 25 -11.10 -10.03 3.07
N HIS A 26 -11.62 -10.26 1.88
CA HIS A 26 -13.07 -10.38 1.66
C HIS A 26 -13.57 -11.84 1.61
N SER A 27 -12.66 -12.82 1.78
CA SER A 27 -13.01 -14.24 1.78
C SER A 27 -13.50 -14.71 3.14
N THR A 28 -14.65 -15.38 3.18
CA THR A 28 -15.21 -15.99 4.41
C THR A 28 -14.45 -17.25 4.87
N GLU A 29 -13.66 -17.84 3.98
CA GLU A 29 -12.85 -19.02 4.28
C GLU A 29 -11.52 -18.68 4.96
N ILE A 30 -11.16 -17.41 5.01
CA ILE A 30 -9.94 -16.91 5.62
C ILE A 30 -10.23 -16.27 6.98
N ILE A 31 -9.39 -16.55 7.94
CA ILE A 31 -9.30 -15.82 9.20
C ILE A 31 -8.24 -14.74 9.02
N SER A 32 -8.61 -13.50 9.32
CA SER A 32 -7.72 -12.33 9.27
C SER A 32 -7.54 -11.77 10.67
N GLU A 33 -6.29 -11.64 11.09
CA GLU A 33 -5.91 -11.05 12.37
C GLU A 33 -5.10 -9.78 12.13
N PRO A 34 -5.41 -8.66 12.83
CA PRO A 34 -4.62 -7.45 12.71
C PRO A 34 -3.19 -7.72 13.19
N TRP A 35 -2.21 -7.16 12.51
CA TRP A 35 -0.79 -7.38 12.83
C TRP A 35 -0.07 -6.08 13.14
N LEU A 36 0.02 -5.16 12.20
CA LEU A 36 0.75 -3.89 12.36
C LEU A 36 -0.05 -2.73 11.77
N GLU A 37 0.12 -1.56 12.35
CA GLU A 37 -0.27 -0.31 11.69
C GLU A 37 0.84 0.16 10.75
N ASP A 38 0.43 0.71 9.61
CA ASP A 38 1.31 1.23 8.58
C ASP A 38 0.75 2.55 8.03
N GLU A 39 1.61 3.53 7.87
CA GLU A 39 1.24 4.84 7.36
C GLU A 39 1.49 4.90 5.85
N LEU A 40 0.50 5.34 5.11
CA LEU A 40 0.62 5.66 3.69
C LEU A 40 0.92 7.15 3.54
N VAL A 41 1.79 7.48 2.60
CA VAL A 41 2.15 8.86 2.30
C VAL A 41 2.12 9.11 0.81
N VAL A 42 1.63 10.28 0.42
CA VAL A 42 1.71 10.75 -0.95
C VAL A 42 3.10 11.33 -1.19
N PHE A 43 3.69 11.03 -2.32
CA PHE A 43 5.04 11.49 -2.65
C PHE A 43 5.17 11.82 -4.15
N ALA A 44 6.12 12.68 -4.42
CA ALA A 44 6.44 13.19 -5.77
C ALA A 44 7.96 13.28 -5.96
N ALA A 45 8.39 13.65 -7.17
CA ALA A 45 9.78 14.03 -7.41
C ALA A 45 10.17 15.22 -6.51
N PRO A 46 11.43 15.31 -6.03
CA PRO A 46 11.85 16.41 -5.15
C PRO A 46 11.69 17.81 -5.77
N SER A 47 11.79 17.90 -7.09
CA SER A 47 11.60 19.14 -7.86
C SER A 47 10.13 19.49 -8.11
N SER A 48 9.19 18.65 -7.68
CA SER A 48 7.76 18.89 -7.88
C SER A 48 7.30 20.09 -7.03
N PRO A 49 6.49 21.01 -7.57
CA PRO A 49 5.88 22.08 -6.77
C PRO A 49 5.03 21.56 -5.61
N LEU A 50 4.50 20.33 -5.71
CA LEU A 50 3.67 19.71 -4.69
C LEU A 50 4.44 19.36 -3.41
N THR A 51 5.77 19.33 -3.44
CA THR A 51 6.61 19.06 -2.26
C THR A 51 7.04 20.33 -1.54
N GLN A 52 6.67 21.52 -2.06
CA GLN A 52 7.15 22.82 -1.55
C GLN A 52 6.21 23.45 -0.50
N GLY A 53 5.10 22.81 -0.19
CA GLY A 53 4.13 23.30 0.80
C GLY A 53 2.82 22.55 0.78
N PRO A 54 1.83 23.03 1.53
CA PRO A 54 0.50 22.41 1.54
C PRO A 54 -0.14 22.41 0.15
N VAL A 55 -0.78 21.32 -0.20
CA VAL A 55 -1.49 21.17 -1.49
C VAL A 55 -2.99 21.16 -1.27
N THR A 56 -3.76 21.41 -2.33
CA THR A 56 -5.21 21.26 -2.33
C THR A 56 -5.64 19.94 -2.95
N LEU A 57 -6.89 19.54 -2.68
CA LEU A 57 -7.46 18.33 -3.32
C LEU A 57 -7.54 18.48 -4.85
N GLU A 58 -7.78 19.70 -5.36
CA GLU A 58 -7.80 19.99 -6.79
C GLU A 58 -6.42 19.79 -7.43
N GLN A 59 -5.34 20.19 -6.76
CA GLN A 59 -3.97 19.97 -7.24
C GLN A 59 -3.65 18.48 -7.30
N LEU A 60 -4.06 17.71 -6.28
CA LEU A 60 -3.93 16.25 -6.28
C LEU A 60 -4.76 15.60 -7.39
N ALA A 61 -6.01 16.06 -7.59
CA ALA A 61 -6.90 15.55 -8.63
C ALA A 61 -6.38 15.82 -10.05
N ALA A 62 -5.72 16.95 -10.26
CA ALA A 62 -5.11 17.33 -11.54
C ALA A 62 -3.77 16.63 -11.82
N SER A 63 -3.16 16.03 -10.82
CA SER A 63 -1.85 15.38 -10.95
C SER A 63 -1.96 14.01 -11.65
N PRO A 64 -0.95 13.59 -12.43
CA PRO A 64 -0.89 12.24 -12.97
C PRO A 64 -0.53 11.25 -11.85
N TRP A 65 -1.42 10.28 -11.58
CA TRP A 65 -1.23 9.26 -10.55
C TRP A 65 -0.59 8.00 -11.12
N ILE A 66 0.41 7.49 -10.43
CA ILE A 66 1.04 6.20 -10.67
C ILE A 66 0.65 5.29 -9.52
N LEU A 67 -0.16 4.28 -9.78
CA LEU A 67 -0.78 3.46 -8.75
C LEU A 67 -0.33 2.01 -8.86
N ARG A 68 -0.50 1.29 -7.76
CA ARG A 68 -0.39 -0.17 -7.76
C ARG A 68 -1.51 -0.79 -8.60
N GLU A 69 -1.25 -1.99 -9.04
CA GLU A 69 -2.17 -2.82 -9.83
C GLU A 69 -3.40 -3.24 -9.01
N ARG A 70 -4.46 -3.64 -9.71
CA ARG A 70 -5.64 -4.25 -9.09
C ARG A 70 -5.25 -5.56 -8.39
N GLY A 71 -5.86 -5.82 -7.22
CA GLY A 71 -5.49 -6.94 -6.34
C GLY A 71 -4.39 -6.59 -5.33
N SER A 72 -3.73 -5.44 -5.46
CA SER A 72 -2.86 -4.90 -4.43
C SER A 72 -3.68 -4.34 -3.27
N GLY A 73 -3.40 -4.79 -2.04
CA GLY A 73 -4.01 -4.20 -0.84
C GLY A 73 -3.65 -2.72 -0.65
N THR A 74 -2.45 -2.30 -1.05
CA THR A 74 -2.07 -0.88 -1.08
C THR A 74 -3.00 -0.10 -2.00
N ARG A 75 -3.31 -0.63 -3.20
CA ARG A 75 -4.20 0.02 -4.14
C ARG A 75 -5.60 0.20 -3.56
N GLU A 76 -6.16 -0.84 -2.99
CA GLU A 76 -7.50 -0.81 -2.40
C GLU A 76 -7.63 0.23 -1.29
N ILE A 77 -6.64 0.29 -0.40
CA ILE A 77 -6.61 1.26 0.70
C ILE A 77 -6.41 2.69 0.18
N VAL A 78 -5.55 2.91 -0.82
CA VAL A 78 -5.36 4.22 -1.47
C VAL A 78 -6.64 4.69 -2.14
N ASP A 79 -7.34 3.82 -2.85
CA ASP A 79 -8.63 4.12 -3.48
C ASP A 79 -9.65 4.57 -2.41
N TYR A 80 -9.69 3.87 -1.27
CA TYR A 80 -10.62 4.17 -0.19
C TYR A 80 -10.26 5.41 0.63
N LEU A 81 -9.03 5.52 1.13
CA LEU A 81 -8.63 6.58 2.07
C LEU A 81 -8.27 7.91 1.39
N LEU A 82 -7.89 7.89 0.13
CA LEU A 82 -7.36 9.06 -0.57
C LEU A 82 -8.18 9.39 -1.80
N LEU A 83 -8.25 8.48 -2.77
CA LEU A 83 -8.85 8.79 -4.07
C LEU A 83 -10.37 9.01 -3.99
N SER A 84 -11.04 8.43 -3.01
CA SER A 84 -12.47 8.69 -2.74
C SER A 84 -12.76 10.16 -2.39
N HIS A 85 -11.76 10.91 -1.90
CA HIS A 85 -11.88 12.34 -1.60
C HIS A 85 -11.60 13.23 -2.81
N LEU A 86 -11.10 12.67 -3.91
CA LEU A 86 -10.81 13.43 -5.11
C LEU A 86 -12.04 13.42 -6.03
N PRO A 87 -12.52 14.61 -6.52
CA PRO A 87 -13.69 14.68 -7.40
C PRO A 87 -13.45 13.96 -8.72
N ARG A 88 -12.20 13.94 -9.16
CA ARG A 88 -11.66 13.19 -10.30
C ARG A 88 -10.19 12.97 -10.06
N PHE A 89 -9.61 11.92 -10.61
CA PHE A 89 -8.17 11.76 -10.67
C PHE A 89 -7.76 11.14 -12.00
N HIS A 90 -6.56 11.46 -12.42
CA HIS A 90 -5.97 10.95 -13.65
C HIS A 90 -4.96 9.85 -13.32
N MET A 91 -5.33 8.60 -13.55
CA MET A 91 -4.39 7.48 -13.45
C MET A 91 -3.55 7.43 -14.73
N ALA A 92 -2.30 7.88 -14.63
CA ALA A 92 -1.36 7.88 -15.73
C ALA A 92 -0.73 6.51 -15.96
N MET A 93 -0.47 5.76 -14.88
CA MET A 93 0.15 4.43 -14.93
C MET A 93 -0.38 3.51 -13.84
N GLU A 94 -0.44 2.22 -14.16
CA GLU A 94 -0.64 1.13 -13.20
C GLU A 94 0.59 0.22 -13.25
N LEU A 95 1.26 -0.01 -12.09
CA LEU A 95 2.50 -0.76 -12.01
C LEU A 95 2.43 -1.85 -10.94
N GLY A 96 2.94 -3.03 -11.24
CA GLY A 96 2.84 -4.24 -10.41
C GLY A 96 3.81 -4.31 -9.22
N ASN A 97 4.65 -3.29 -8.98
CA ASN A 97 5.54 -3.28 -7.84
C ASN A 97 5.96 -1.87 -7.41
N SER A 98 6.28 -1.73 -6.13
CA SER A 98 6.61 -0.44 -5.52
C SER A 98 7.94 0.14 -6.01
N GLU A 99 8.91 -0.68 -6.42
CA GLU A 99 10.20 -0.19 -6.93
C GLU A 99 10.02 0.55 -8.27
N ALA A 100 9.23 -0.04 -9.18
CA ALA A 100 8.91 0.62 -10.45
C ALA A 100 8.19 1.95 -10.22
N ILE A 101 7.27 2.01 -9.25
CA ILE A 101 6.57 3.23 -8.86
C ILE A 101 7.56 4.28 -8.35
N LYS A 102 8.45 3.91 -7.41
CA LYS A 102 9.46 4.84 -6.87
C LYS A 102 10.32 5.42 -7.99
N HIS A 103 10.78 4.59 -8.93
CA HIS A 103 11.56 5.05 -10.07
C HIS A 103 10.77 6.00 -10.98
N ALA A 104 9.54 5.66 -11.34
CA ALA A 104 8.71 6.49 -12.20
C ALA A 104 8.44 7.87 -11.57
N VAL A 105 8.08 7.91 -10.27
CA VAL A 105 7.85 9.16 -9.52
C VAL A 105 9.12 10.00 -9.43
N ARG A 106 10.26 9.37 -9.10
CA ARG A 106 11.56 10.07 -9.03
C ARG A 106 11.91 10.78 -10.34
N HIS A 107 11.53 10.22 -11.46
CA HIS A 107 11.75 10.81 -12.79
C HIS A 107 10.64 11.79 -13.23
N GLY A 108 9.74 12.17 -12.33
CA GLY A 108 8.73 13.19 -12.59
C GLY A 108 7.55 12.73 -13.46
N LEU A 109 7.35 11.42 -13.63
CA LEU A 109 6.25 10.89 -14.43
C LEU A 109 4.88 11.01 -13.76
N GLY A 110 4.85 11.35 -12.47
CA GLY A 110 3.63 11.54 -11.72
C GLY A 110 3.85 11.53 -10.22
N ILE A 111 2.76 11.38 -9.47
CA ILE A 111 2.74 11.23 -8.03
C ILE A 111 2.21 9.85 -7.65
N SER A 112 2.49 9.40 -6.43
CA SER A 112 1.97 8.12 -5.94
C SER A 112 1.71 8.16 -4.44
N CYS A 113 1.10 7.08 -3.92
CA CYS A 113 0.88 6.86 -2.51
C CYS A 113 1.32 5.43 -2.14
N LEU A 114 2.30 5.31 -1.26
CA LEU A 114 2.84 4.04 -0.76
C LEU A 114 3.07 4.11 0.74
N SER A 115 3.40 2.96 1.35
CA SER A 115 3.84 2.89 2.73
C SER A 115 5.06 3.79 2.97
N ARG A 116 5.03 4.56 4.05
CA ARG A 116 6.18 5.35 4.52
C ARG A 116 7.42 4.48 4.67
N ARG A 117 7.27 3.24 5.15
CA ARG A 117 8.37 2.28 5.33
C ARG A 117 9.04 1.91 4.00
N VAL A 118 8.24 1.78 2.93
CA VAL A 118 8.73 1.40 1.58
C VAL A 118 9.56 2.49 0.94
N ILE A 119 9.26 3.77 1.24
CA ILE A 119 9.94 4.92 0.64
C ILE A 119 10.85 5.68 1.61
N ALA A 120 11.03 5.17 2.85
CA ALA A 120 11.77 5.85 3.91
C ALA A 120 13.19 6.26 3.49
N GLU A 121 13.92 5.36 2.87
CA GLU A 121 15.29 5.63 2.39
C GLU A 121 15.31 6.74 1.34
N GLN A 122 14.36 6.75 0.41
CA GLN A 122 14.27 7.76 -0.64
C GLN A 122 13.88 9.12 -0.10
N LEU A 123 12.99 9.19 0.89
CA LEU A 123 12.65 10.42 1.59
C LEU A 123 13.86 10.96 2.35
N GLN A 124 14.57 10.10 3.09
CA GLN A 124 15.76 10.48 3.85
C GLN A 124 16.91 10.95 2.94
N ALA A 125 17.09 10.29 1.79
CA ALA A 125 18.08 10.68 0.80
C ALA A 125 17.68 11.90 -0.04
N GLY A 126 16.45 12.43 0.14
CA GLY A 126 15.93 13.54 -0.65
C GLY A 126 15.70 13.22 -2.13
N SER A 127 15.65 11.94 -2.50
CA SER A 127 15.40 11.50 -3.88
C SER A 127 13.91 11.37 -4.21
N LEU A 128 13.06 11.42 -3.21
CA LEU A 128 11.62 11.62 -3.26
C LEU A 128 11.22 12.69 -2.25
N GLY A 129 10.15 13.43 -2.51
CA GLY A 129 9.57 14.42 -1.61
C GLY A 129 8.18 14.01 -1.15
N GLU A 130 7.90 14.16 0.14
CA GLU A 130 6.56 13.96 0.68
C GLU A 130 5.64 15.11 0.27
N VAL A 131 4.40 14.81 -0.04
CA VAL A 131 3.36 15.78 -0.37
C VAL A 131 2.42 15.92 0.82
N ALA A 132 2.29 17.14 1.36
CA ALA A 132 1.44 17.45 2.51
C ALA A 132 -0.04 17.50 2.08
N VAL A 133 -0.72 16.37 2.12
CA VAL A 133 -2.13 16.26 1.74
C VAL A 133 -3.06 16.86 2.80
N PRO A 134 -4.17 17.54 2.39
CA PRO A 134 -5.13 18.14 3.31
C PRO A 134 -6.15 17.12 3.85
N LEU A 135 -5.67 15.98 4.31
CA LEU A 135 -6.46 14.87 4.85
C LEU A 135 -5.84 14.40 6.18
N PRO A 136 -6.60 13.72 7.04
CA PRO A 136 -6.02 13.01 8.18
C PRO A 136 -4.92 12.03 7.74
N ARG A 137 -4.09 11.61 8.71
CA ARG A 137 -3.07 10.59 8.44
C ARG A 137 -3.71 9.37 7.79
N LEU A 138 -3.14 8.93 6.69
CA LEU A 138 -3.60 7.76 5.96
C LEU A 138 -2.99 6.51 6.61
N VAL A 139 -3.71 5.92 7.54
CA VAL A 139 -3.26 4.74 8.30
C VAL A 139 -4.02 3.52 7.84
N ARG A 140 -3.32 2.41 7.69
CA ARG A 140 -3.88 1.10 7.37
C ARG A 140 -3.42 0.05 8.37
N THR A 141 -4.17 -1.04 8.47
CA THR A 141 -3.76 -2.24 9.19
C THR A 141 -3.18 -3.25 8.19
N LEU A 142 -2.02 -3.81 8.52
CA LEU A 142 -1.50 -5.01 7.88
C LEU A 142 -2.07 -6.23 8.60
N TRP A 143 -2.36 -7.29 7.86
CA TRP A 143 -3.08 -8.43 8.36
C TRP A 143 -2.29 -9.72 8.21
N ARG A 144 -2.37 -10.58 9.21
CA ARG A 144 -2.00 -12.00 9.11
C ARG A 144 -3.25 -12.77 8.68
N VAL A 145 -3.10 -13.66 7.71
CA VAL A 145 -4.23 -14.43 7.18
C VAL A 145 -3.87 -15.91 7.10
N HIS A 146 -4.84 -16.77 7.44
CA HIS A 146 -4.72 -18.21 7.27
C HIS A 146 -6.08 -18.82 6.92
N HIS A 147 -6.07 -20.00 6.33
CA HIS A 147 -7.33 -20.68 6.00
C HIS A 147 -8.05 -21.13 7.26
N ARG A 148 -9.37 -20.94 7.35
CA ARG A 148 -10.20 -21.26 8.51
C ARG A 148 -10.11 -22.74 8.94
N GLN A 149 -9.95 -23.64 7.97
CA GLN A 149 -9.80 -25.09 8.22
C GLN A 149 -8.35 -25.50 8.50
N LYS A 150 -7.40 -24.58 8.46
CA LYS A 150 -6.00 -24.89 8.71
C LYS A 150 -5.74 -25.06 10.21
N HIS A 151 -5.23 -26.21 10.57
CA HIS A 151 -4.72 -26.43 11.92
C HIS A 151 -3.30 -25.84 12.01
N LEU A 152 -3.14 -24.84 12.87
CA LEU A 152 -1.83 -24.20 13.07
C LEU A 152 -0.95 -25.12 13.94
N SER A 153 0.12 -25.65 13.37
CA SER A 153 1.10 -26.45 14.10
C SER A 153 1.80 -25.63 15.19
N ASN A 154 2.35 -26.30 16.21
CA ASN A 154 3.11 -25.65 17.28
C ASN A 154 4.28 -24.81 16.73
N ALA A 155 4.93 -25.26 15.64
CA ALA A 155 6.01 -24.51 15.00
C ALA A 155 5.48 -23.20 14.38
N LEU A 156 4.30 -23.26 13.77
CA LEU A 156 3.68 -22.10 13.14
C LEU A 156 3.16 -21.10 14.18
N GLN A 157 2.58 -21.58 15.29
CA GLN A 157 2.18 -20.74 16.41
C GLN A 157 3.39 -20.05 17.05
N ARG A 158 4.52 -20.75 17.20
CA ARG A 158 5.79 -20.14 17.64
C ARG A 158 6.26 -19.06 16.67
N PHE A 159 6.26 -19.34 15.37
CA PHE A 159 6.63 -18.33 14.39
C PHE A 159 5.78 -17.06 14.52
N LEU A 160 4.46 -17.22 14.66
CA LEU A 160 3.55 -16.09 14.83
C LEU A 160 3.83 -15.27 16.09
N SER A 161 4.22 -15.93 17.20
CA SER A 161 4.57 -15.22 18.44
C SER A 161 5.86 -14.41 18.36
N TYR A 162 6.74 -14.67 17.37
CA TYR A 162 7.91 -13.83 17.10
C TYR A 162 7.59 -12.65 16.18
N CYS A 163 6.40 -12.62 15.58
CA CYS A 163 5.95 -11.54 14.70
C CYS A 163 5.07 -10.50 15.43
N GLU A 164 4.99 -10.56 16.76
CA GLU A 164 4.23 -9.62 17.62
C GLU A 164 4.99 -8.32 17.95
#